data_36b9f902a7e208e3ad79643d6ca04e25
#
_entry.id   36b9f902a7e208e3ad79643d6ca04e25
#
_cell.length_a   1.000
_cell.length_b   1.000
_cell.length_c   1.000
_cell.angle_alpha   90.00
_cell.angle_beta   90.00
_cell.angle_gamma   90.00
#
_symmetry.space_group_name_H-M   'P 1'
#
loop_
_entity.id
_entity.type
_entity.pdbx_description
1 polymer ?
#
loop_
_entity_poly.entity_id
_entity_poly.type
_entity_poly.pdbx_seq_one_letter_code
_entity_poly.pdbx_strand_id
1 'polypeptide(L)'
;MSHAKIFSWNVNGVRSALGKGLGDFIASADPDVLCLQETKCETAVASTLGLAFPHQFWHEAEKKGYSGTAVLSKTAPLSVATDFPGDHPPEGRVVTAEFNGLFVVSAYVPNSQRELERLDYRLQWDADFRKYLARLAKK
;
A
#
# COMPACT_ATOMS: atom_id res chain seq x y z
N MET A 1 0.41 3.57 19.87
CA MET A 1 1.84 3.88 19.65
C MET A 1 2.06 5.35 19.95
N SER A 2 2.92 5.68 20.93
CA SER A 2 3.27 7.08 21.23
C SER A 2 4.28 7.64 20.23
N HIS A 3 5.17 6.80 19.74
CA HIS A 3 6.11 7.12 18.66
C HIS A 3 6.17 5.94 17.71
N ALA A 4 5.87 6.20 16.44
CA ALA A 4 5.88 5.16 15.41
C ALA A 4 6.84 5.57 14.28
N LYS A 5 7.68 4.63 13.87
CA LYS A 5 8.48 4.77 12.66
C LYS A 5 7.67 4.22 11.50
N ILE A 6 7.25 5.11 10.61
CA ILE A 6 6.48 4.74 9.44
C ILE A 6 7.28 5.09 8.20
N PHE A 7 7.50 4.11 7.35
CA PHE A 7 8.19 4.30 6.07
C PHE A 7 7.26 3.95 4.92
N SER A 8 7.46 4.59 3.80
CA SER A 8 6.73 4.31 2.57
C SER A 8 7.74 4.19 1.43
N TRP A 9 7.61 3.13 0.63
CA TRP A 9 8.56 2.85 -0.44
C TRP A 9 7.85 2.26 -1.65
N ASN A 10 7.93 2.94 -2.79
CA ASN A 10 7.55 2.35 -4.07
C ASN A 10 8.67 1.40 -4.49
N VAL A 11 8.41 0.11 -4.41
CA VAL A 11 9.45 -0.91 -4.59
C VAL A 11 9.65 -1.34 -6.03
N ASN A 12 8.75 -0.93 -6.93
CA ASN A 12 8.81 -1.34 -8.35
C ASN A 12 9.05 -2.85 -8.50
N GLY A 13 8.20 -3.62 -7.82
CA GLY A 13 8.33 -5.07 -7.71
C GLY A 13 9.04 -5.50 -6.43
N VAL A 14 8.27 -6.07 -5.49
CA VAL A 14 8.80 -6.42 -4.15
C VAL A 14 9.88 -7.51 -4.24
N ARG A 15 9.73 -8.47 -5.15
CA ARG A 15 10.74 -9.52 -5.32
C ARG A 15 12.06 -8.96 -5.84
N SER A 16 11.98 -8.03 -6.77
CA SER A 16 13.17 -7.32 -7.27
C SER A 16 13.82 -6.50 -6.16
N ALA A 17 13.02 -5.80 -5.36
CA ALA A 17 13.52 -4.99 -4.25
C ALA A 17 14.23 -5.84 -3.20
N LEU A 18 13.75 -7.07 -2.93
CA LEU A 18 14.44 -8.00 -2.04
C LEU A 18 15.85 -8.32 -2.51
N GLY A 19 16.02 -8.50 -3.82
CA GLY A 19 17.35 -8.70 -4.43
C GLY A 19 18.24 -7.46 -4.40
N LYS A 20 17.69 -6.30 -4.07
CA LYS A 20 18.41 -5.02 -4.05
C LYS A 20 18.53 -4.41 -2.66
N GLY A 21 18.26 -5.17 -1.60
CA GLY A 21 18.52 -4.74 -0.23
C GLY A 21 17.29 -4.36 0.59
N LEU A 22 16.08 -4.70 0.17
CA LEU A 22 14.87 -4.42 0.97
C LEU A 22 14.94 -5.06 2.35
N GLY A 23 15.39 -6.32 2.44
CA GLY A 23 15.53 -7.02 3.71
C GLY A 23 16.53 -6.32 4.64
N ASP A 24 17.66 -5.89 4.12
CA ASP A 24 18.67 -5.16 4.89
C ASP A 24 18.13 -3.81 5.38
N PHE A 25 17.37 -3.12 4.53
CA PHE A 25 16.73 -1.86 4.93
C PHE A 25 15.76 -2.10 6.09
N ILE A 26 14.91 -3.11 6.02
CA ILE A 26 13.95 -3.43 7.08
C ILE A 26 14.70 -3.72 8.38
N ALA A 27 15.77 -4.51 8.31
CA ALA A 27 16.55 -4.87 9.50
C ALA A 27 17.21 -3.65 10.15
N SER A 28 17.77 -2.73 9.35
CA SER A 28 18.50 -1.57 9.90
C SER A 28 17.57 -0.43 10.30
N ALA A 29 16.53 -0.15 9.55
CA ALA A 29 15.58 0.92 9.86
C ALA A 29 14.61 0.52 10.97
N ASP A 30 14.30 -0.77 11.06
CA ASP A 30 13.39 -1.34 12.06
C ASP A 30 12.06 -0.58 12.11
N PRO A 31 11.31 -0.49 11.00
CA PRO A 31 10.08 0.27 10.97
C PRO A 31 8.98 -0.40 11.78
N ASP A 32 8.11 0.39 12.40
CA ASP A 32 6.90 -0.10 13.05
C ASP A 32 5.84 -0.42 12.00
N VAL A 33 5.76 0.41 10.95
CA VAL A 33 4.87 0.21 9.81
C VAL A 33 5.63 0.51 8.53
N LEU A 34 5.51 -0.37 7.55
CA LEU A 34 6.09 -0.19 6.23
C LEU A 34 4.98 -0.25 5.18
N CYS A 35 4.84 0.83 4.43
CA CYS A 35 3.91 0.92 3.30
C CYS A 35 4.67 0.66 2.01
N LEU A 36 4.18 -0.26 1.20
CA LEU A 36 4.77 -0.58 -0.09
C LEU A 36 3.79 -0.26 -1.21
N GLN A 37 4.30 0.29 -2.29
CA GLN A 37 3.54 0.54 -3.50
C GLN A 37 4.24 -0.13 -4.67
N GLU A 38 3.46 -0.45 -5.69
CA GLU A 38 3.93 -1.12 -6.90
C GLU A 38 4.62 -2.45 -6.56
N THR A 39 3.92 -3.25 -5.74
CA THR A 39 4.45 -4.54 -5.27
C THR A 39 4.59 -5.57 -6.38
N LYS A 40 3.73 -5.52 -7.38
CA LYS A 40 3.73 -6.43 -8.55
C LYS A 40 3.80 -7.90 -8.16
N CYS A 41 3.13 -8.26 -7.08
CA CYS A 41 3.22 -9.59 -6.47
C CYS A 41 1.85 -10.07 -6.04
N GLU A 42 1.55 -11.33 -6.34
CA GLU A 42 0.32 -11.96 -5.85
C GLU A 42 0.41 -12.17 -4.34
N THR A 43 -0.71 -11.98 -3.66
CA THR A 43 -0.79 -12.12 -2.20
C THR A 43 -0.28 -13.50 -1.73
N ALA A 44 -0.63 -14.56 -2.45
CA ALA A 44 -0.18 -15.90 -2.13
C ALA A 44 1.35 -16.04 -2.18
N VAL A 45 2.00 -15.35 -3.12
CA VAL A 45 3.46 -15.33 -3.22
C VAL A 45 4.08 -14.44 -2.16
N ALA A 46 3.46 -13.32 -1.86
CA ALA A 46 3.95 -12.36 -0.86
C ALA A 46 4.15 -13.02 0.50
N SER A 47 3.26 -13.92 0.90
CA SER A 47 3.35 -14.63 2.18
C SER A 47 4.58 -15.55 2.28
N THR A 48 5.22 -15.88 1.15
CA THR A 48 6.39 -16.75 1.10
C THR A 48 7.72 -16.00 1.08
N LEU A 49 7.70 -14.67 1.04
CA LEU A 49 8.90 -13.86 0.86
C LEU A 49 9.77 -13.73 2.10
N GLY A 50 9.26 -14.13 3.27
CA GLY A 50 10.04 -14.11 4.50
C GLY A 50 10.30 -12.71 5.06
N LEU A 51 9.45 -11.73 4.75
CA LEU A 51 9.55 -10.40 5.32
C LEU A 51 9.22 -10.44 6.81
N ALA A 52 10.04 -9.75 7.62
CA ALA A 52 10.03 -9.87 9.08
C ALA A 52 8.98 -8.99 9.74
N PHE A 53 7.72 -9.14 9.33
CA PHE A 53 6.57 -8.48 9.96
C PHE A 53 5.52 -9.52 10.32
N PRO A 54 5.01 -9.54 11.57
CA PRO A 54 3.97 -10.49 11.96
C PRO A 54 2.60 -10.19 11.35
N HIS A 55 2.37 -8.94 10.94
CA HIS A 55 1.09 -8.52 10.35
C HIS A 55 1.35 -7.92 8.98
N GLN A 56 0.80 -8.56 7.94
CA GLN A 56 1.01 -8.15 6.55
C GLN A 56 -0.32 -8.14 5.82
N PHE A 57 -0.59 -7.04 5.12
CA PHE A 57 -1.83 -6.84 4.38
C PHE A 57 -1.48 -6.41 2.97
N TRP A 58 -1.66 -7.33 2.04
CA TRP A 58 -1.31 -7.17 0.63
C TRP A 58 -2.58 -7.03 -0.19
N HIS A 59 -2.58 -6.10 -1.11
CA HIS A 59 -3.68 -5.90 -2.04
C HIS A 59 -3.14 -5.93 -3.46
N GLU A 60 -3.37 -7.04 -4.15
CA GLU A 60 -2.89 -7.23 -5.50
C GLU A 60 -3.88 -6.67 -6.52
N ALA A 61 -3.37 -6.27 -7.69
CA ALA A 61 -4.22 -5.95 -8.83
C ALA A 61 -4.79 -7.24 -9.43
N GLU A 62 -5.94 -7.14 -10.07
CA GLU A 62 -6.48 -8.27 -10.83
C GLU A 62 -5.53 -8.68 -11.95
N LYS A 63 -4.89 -7.70 -12.60
CA LYS A 63 -3.86 -7.96 -13.61
C LYS A 63 -2.57 -8.35 -12.91
N LYS A 64 -2.07 -9.55 -13.17
CA LYS A 64 -0.83 -10.06 -12.56
C LYS A 64 0.39 -9.24 -12.96
N GLY A 65 1.29 -9.04 -12.00
CA GLY A 65 2.54 -8.32 -12.23
C GLY A 65 2.39 -6.82 -12.42
N TYR A 66 1.25 -6.27 -11.99
CA TYR A 66 0.91 -4.86 -12.17
C TYR A 66 0.45 -4.25 -10.85
N SER A 67 0.86 -2.98 -10.58
CA SER A 67 0.39 -2.23 -9.42
C SER A 67 0.61 -3.00 -8.10
N GLY A 68 -0.36 -2.93 -7.18
CA GLY A 68 -0.31 -3.60 -5.89
C GLY A 68 0.23 -2.70 -4.78
N THR A 69 -0.40 -2.80 -3.61
CA THR A 69 0.02 -2.07 -2.40
C THR A 69 0.02 -2.99 -1.20
N ALA A 70 0.76 -2.60 -0.17
CA ALA A 70 0.79 -3.36 1.07
C ALA A 70 1.02 -2.45 2.27
N VAL A 71 0.54 -2.91 3.42
CA VAL A 71 0.91 -2.39 4.74
C VAL A 71 1.45 -3.55 5.55
N LEU A 72 2.66 -3.41 6.05
CA LEU A 72 3.32 -4.38 6.92
C LEU A 72 3.52 -3.74 8.28
N SER A 73 3.21 -4.45 9.36
CA SER A 73 3.20 -3.85 10.70
C SER A 73 3.69 -4.82 11.77
N LYS A 74 4.37 -4.28 12.78
CA LYS A 74 4.73 -5.02 14.00
C LYS A 74 3.53 -5.23 14.91
N THR A 75 2.61 -4.27 14.93
CA THR A 75 1.41 -4.28 15.78
C THR A 75 0.19 -4.64 14.93
N ALA A 76 -0.70 -5.45 15.49
CA ALA A 76 -1.95 -5.78 14.83
C ALA A 76 -2.83 -4.52 14.72
N PRO A 77 -3.30 -4.16 13.53
CA PRO A 77 -4.25 -3.07 13.38
C PRO A 77 -5.62 -3.44 13.94
N LEU A 78 -6.41 -2.43 14.28
CA LEU A 78 -7.80 -2.61 14.72
C LEU A 78 -8.68 -3.05 13.56
N SER A 79 -8.41 -2.55 12.37
CA SER A 79 -9.10 -2.94 11.15
C SER A 79 -8.22 -2.66 9.94
N VAL A 80 -8.54 -3.32 8.83
CA VAL A 80 -7.88 -3.11 7.53
C VAL A 80 -8.95 -3.04 6.45
N ALA A 81 -8.81 -2.06 5.56
CA ALA A 81 -9.67 -1.92 4.40
C ALA A 81 -8.82 -1.84 3.15
N THR A 82 -9.34 -2.36 2.04
CA THR A 82 -8.72 -2.22 0.72
C THR A 82 -9.60 -1.35 -0.15
N ASP A 83 -8.95 -0.51 -0.97
CA ASP A 83 -9.62 0.46 -1.82
C ASP A 83 -10.47 1.48 -1.04
N PHE A 84 -11.33 2.19 -1.73
CA PHE A 84 -12.25 3.18 -1.18
C PHE A 84 -13.48 3.28 -2.08
N PRO A 85 -14.60 3.84 -1.58
CA PRO A 85 -15.83 3.88 -2.36
C PRO A 85 -15.68 4.66 -3.68
N GLY A 86 -16.29 4.12 -4.72
CA GLY A 86 -16.26 4.68 -6.07
C GLY A 86 -16.18 3.57 -7.10
N ASP A 87 -16.34 3.93 -8.36
CA ASP A 87 -16.23 3.00 -9.48
C ASP A 87 -14.80 3.05 -10.02
N HIS A 88 -13.94 2.19 -9.48
CA HIS A 88 -12.53 2.14 -9.84
C HIS A 88 -12.13 0.75 -10.30
N PRO A 89 -11.22 0.65 -11.29
CA PRO A 89 -10.70 -0.66 -11.69
C PRO A 89 -10.01 -1.38 -10.52
N PRO A 90 -10.05 -2.71 -10.48
CA PRO A 90 -9.43 -3.50 -9.41
C PRO A 90 -7.90 -3.58 -9.59
N GLU A 91 -7.21 -2.51 -9.25
CA GLU A 91 -5.78 -2.36 -9.50
C GLU A 91 -4.92 -2.43 -8.24
N GLY A 92 -5.50 -2.75 -7.08
CA GLY A 92 -4.73 -2.93 -5.85
C GLY A 92 -3.98 -1.68 -5.42
N ARG A 93 -4.64 -0.53 -5.37
CA ARG A 93 -3.96 0.76 -5.20
C ARG A 93 -3.96 1.31 -3.79
N VAL A 94 -4.85 0.84 -2.91
CA VAL A 94 -4.98 1.42 -1.56
C VAL A 94 -5.21 0.34 -0.52
N VAL A 95 -4.41 0.39 0.55
CA VAL A 95 -4.63 -0.37 1.78
C VAL A 95 -4.67 0.62 2.93
N THR A 96 -5.72 0.56 3.74
CA THR A 96 -5.88 1.38 4.94
C THR A 96 -5.82 0.49 6.17
N ALA A 97 -4.90 0.78 7.09
CA ALA A 97 -4.82 0.11 8.38
C ALA A 97 -5.18 1.10 9.47
N GLU A 98 -6.11 0.69 10.34
CA GLU A 98 -6.52 1.49 11.50
C GLU A 98 -5.76 1.02 12.74
N PHE A 99 -5.05 1.92 13.36
CA PHE A 99 -4.40 1.69 14.65
C PHE A 99 -5.05 2.58 15.70
N ASN A 100 -4.71 2.36 16.97
CA ASN A 100 -5.21 3.21 18.03
C ASN A 100 -4.70 4.65 17.83
N GLY A 101 -5.63 5.55 17.52
CA GLY A 101 -5.35 6.97 17.35
C GLY A 101 -4.83 7.39 15.97
N LEU A 102 -4.74 6.46 15.00
CA LEU A 102 -4.28 6.85 13.67
C LEU A 102 -4.70 5.87 12.57
N PHE A 103 -4.87 6.38 11.37
CA PHE A 103 -4.99 5.59 10.15
C PHE A 103 -3.71 5.70 9.35
N VAL A 104 -3.24 4.57 8.83
CA VAL A 104 -2.11 4.53 7.88
C VAL A 104 -2.66 4.08 6.53
N VAL A 105 -2.47 4.90 5.52
CA VAL A 105 -2.98 4.61 4.17
C VAL A 105 -1.78 4.47 3.23
N SER A 106 -1.61 3.27 2.67
CA SER A 106 -0.64 3.04 1.61
C SER A 106 -1.36 3.19 0.27
N ALA A 107 -0.92 4.13 -0.54
CA ALA A 107 -1.58 4.45 -1.80
C ALA A 107 -0.59 4.50 -2.95
N TYR A 108 -0.94 3.84 -4.05
CA TYR A 108 -0.24 3.93 -5.32
C TYR A 108 -1.13 4.67 -6.32
N VAL A 109 -0.84 5.95 -6.52
CA VAL A 109 -1.66 6.85 -7.35
C VAL A 109 -1.57 6.42 -8.82
N PRO A 110 -2.71 6.35 -9.54
CA PRO A 110 -2.68 5.96 -10.94
C PRO A 110 -1.86 6.91 -11.80
N ASN A 111 -1.14 6.33 -12.76
CA ASN A 111 -0.42 7.09 -13.78
C ASN A 111 -1.40 7.43 -14.91
N SER A 112 -1.39 8.67 -15.40
CA SER A 112 -2.20 9.07 -16.54
C SER A 112 -1.69 8.54 -17.89
N GLN A 113 -0.52 7.89 -17.88
CA GLN A 113 0.17 7.29 -19.03
C GLN A 113 0.62 8.34 -20.07
N ARG A 114 1.32 7.86 -21.09
CA ARG A 114 1.77 8.72 -22.20
C ARG A 114 0.56 9.30 -22.91
N GLU A 115 0.67 10.55 -23.32
CA GLU A 115 -0.38 11.26 -24.05
C GLU A 115 -1.69 11.40 -23.24
N LEU A 116 -1.59 11.20 -21.91
CA LEU A 116 -2.70 11.40 -20.97
C LEU A 116 -3.90 10.48 -21.25
N GLU A 117 -3.65 9.27 -21.74
CA GLU A 117 -4.71 8.29 -22.08
C GLU A 117 -5.64 7.98 -20.91
N ARG A 118 -5.14 8.07 -19.67
CA ARG A 118 -5.91 7.77 -18.46
C ARG A 118 -6.13 9.00 -17.58
N LEU A 119 -6.06 10.21 -18.15
CA LEU A 119 -6.20 11.43 -17.37
C LEU A 119 -7.55 11.51 -16.66
N ASP A 120 -8.64 11.22 -17.35
CA ASP A 120 -9.99 11.28 -16.76
C ASP A 120 -10.13 10.33 -15.58
N TYR A 121 -9.61 9.11 -15.72
CA TYR A 121 -9.56 8.15 -14.63
C TYR A 121 -8.75 8.69 -13.45
N ARG A 122 -7.55 9.23 -13.71
CA ARG A 122 -6.70 9.81 -12.68
C ARG A 122 -7.41 10.94 -11.92
N LEU A 123 -8.09 11.82 -12.63
CA LEU A 123 -8.79 12.94 -12.01
C LEU A 123 -9.95 12.48 -11.12
N GLN A 124 -10.73 11.51 -11.61
CA GLN A 124 -11.82 10.94 -10.82
C GLN A 124 -11.29 10.20 -9.59
N TRP A 125 -10.21 9.43 -9.76
CA TRP A 125 -9.57 8.72 -8.66
C TRP A 125 -9.10 9.70 -7.59
N ASP A 126 -8.44 10.78 -7.99
CA ASP A 126 -7.94 11.80 -7.05
C ASP A 126 -9.09 12.45 -6.27
N ALA A 127 -10.20 12.77 -6.94
CA ALA A 127 -11.36 13.38 -6.30
C ALA A 127 -11.98 12.43 -5.26
N ASP A 128 -12.16 11.17 -5.60
CA ASP A 128 -12.74 10.17 -4.71
C ASP A 128 -11.80 9.84 -3.55
N PHE A 129 -10.51 9.75 -3.81
CA PHE A 129 -9.51 9.50 -2.77
C PHE A 129 -9.47 10.65 -1.76
N ARG A 130 -9.53 11.88 -2.23
CA ARG A 130 -9.58 13.05 -1.34
C ARG A 130 -10.80 12.99 -0.42
N LYS A 131 -11.97 12.62 -0.93
CA LYS A 131 -13.18 12.45 -0.12
C LYS A 131 -13.01 11.35 0.91
N TYR A 132 -12.37 10.25 0.52
CA TYR A 132 -12.09 9.14 1.42
C TYR A 132 -11.19 9.56 2.58
N LEU A 133 -10.08 10.24 2.27
CA LEU A 133 -9.15 10.72 3.31
C LEU A 133 -9.84 11.72 4.25
N ALA A 134 -10.69 12.61 3.73
CA ALA A 134 -11.44 13.55 4.55
C ALA A 134 -12.39 12.83 5.53
N ARG A 135 -13.00 11.72 5.11
CA ARG A 135 -13.84 10.92 6.01
C ARG A 135 -13.03 10.24 7.09
N LEU A 136 -11.86 9.71 6.78
CA LEU A 136 -10.97 9.12 7.77
C LEU A 136 -10.53 10.16 8.81
N ALA A 137 -10.25 11.37 8.39
CA ALA A 137 -9.80 12.45 9.27
C ALA A 137 -10.87 12.89 10.28
N LYS A 138 -12.14 12.54 10.05
CA LYS A 138 -13.25 12.85 10.98
C LYS A 138 -13.47 11.79 12.05
N LYS A 139 -12.79 10.67 11.95
CA LYS A 139 -12.89 9.58 12.95
C LYS A 139 -11.80 9.73 14.00
#